data_c3bbb5cfedf6d5a5e1a488b29cb3596c
#
_entry.id   c3bbb5cfedf6d5a5e1a488b29cb3596c
#
_cell.length_a   1.000
_cell.length_b   1.000
_cell.length_c   1.000
_cell.angle_alpha   90.00
_cell.angle_beta   90.00
_cell.angle_gamma   90.00
#
_symmetry.space_group_name_H-M   'P 1'
#
loop_
_entity.id
_entity.type
_entity.pdbx_description
1 polymer ?
#
loop_
_entity_poly.entity_id
_entity_poly.type
_entity_poly.pdbx_seq_one_letter_code
_entity_poly.pdbx_strand_id
1 'polypeptide(L)'
;MITTRRATEQKDIAAMSKQPLSVAVIGAGMAGRSHAAGYRQVNTVFGAGLPPIRLAAIADANTELAEDAARRYGYEKAVSSWEEIADDPSIDAVSIVVGNALHRPIAEALIRAGKHVLCEKPLAGSTADAEAMVAAERTAEVVTAVGYTFRRSPAIAAIRDHVRNGELGDMALFNGRYWADYACDPQGPLSWRFKGGPGSGALGDVGAHIIDAGEYVCGPIRSVAGAALSTQIPKRPLPLGAVVGHGTAPVSDEVGEVENEDTAVFTARFESGLTGSFSVSRTAFGMPNGLAFDAYGLSGRASFDWHRPAEYLFDDTQPEARTRGARQVIAGPHLPYFAGGYPMQAPGNGGGNAEMFVYQCRAFLDQIAGTPDPQPECASFADALHTMNVIQAVVASAQAGGASVDVA
;
A
#
# COMPACT_ATOMS: atom_id res chain seq x y z
N MET A 1 -31.86 21.11 22.87
CA MET A 1 -30.90 20.64 21.81
C MET A 1 -29.57 21.42 21.76
N ILE A 2 -29.47 22.66 22.22
CA ILE A 2 -28.22 23.47 22.21
C ILE A 2 -27.29 23.11 23.38
N THR A 3 -27.82 22.66 24.52
CA THR A 3 -27.03 22.30 25.71
C THR A 3 -26.31 20.96 25.61
N THR A 4 -26.83 20.00 24.87
CA THR A 4 -26.19 18.69 24.65
C THR A 4 -25.00 18.78 23.68
N ARG A 5 -25.08 19.64 22.68
CA ARG A 5 -23.97 19.87 21.76
C ARG A 5 -22.75 20.51 22.44
N ARG A 6 -22.96 21.49 23.32
CA ARG A 6 -21.84 22.11 24.08
C ARG A 6 -21.18 21.17 25.08
N ALA A 7 -21.90 20.21 25.65
CA ALA A 7 -21.32 19.22 26.57
C ALA A 7 -20.50 18.16 25.82
N THR A 8 -20.86 17.84 24.57
CA THR A 8 -20.07 16.95 23.69
C THR A 8 -18.81 17.66 23.20
N GLU A 9 -18.94 18.90 22.74
CA GLU A 9 -17.78 19.72 22.32
C GLU A 9 -16.78 19.99 23.47
N GLN A 10 -17.27 20.17 24.72
CA GLN A 10 -16.41 20.31 25.91
C GLN A 10 -15.75 18.98 26.33
N LYS A 11 -16.37 17.82 26.08
CA LYS A 11 -15.74 16.52 26.29
C LYS A 11 -14.67 16.26 25.21
N ASP A 12 -14.91 16.68 23.98
CA ASP A 12 -13.94 16.57 22.87
C ASP A 12 -12.72 17.49 23.09
N ILE A 13 -12.92 18.69 23.65
CA ILE A 13 -11.82 19.60 24.03
C ILE A 13 -11.04 19.06 25.25
N ALA A 14 -11.69 18.37 26.20
CA ALA A 14 -11.01 17.74 27.34
C ALA A 14 -10.23 16.46 26.93
N ALA A 15 -10.60 15.81 25.82
CA ALA A 15 -9.81 14.72 25.23
C ALA A 15 -8.51 15.21 24.58
N MET A 16 -8.38 16.51 24.29
CA MET A 16 -7.15 17.13 23.76
C MET A 16 -5.99 17.26 24.77
N SER A 17 -6.13 16.75 25.99
CA SER A 17 -5.03 16.71 26.99
C SER A 17 -4.23 15.39 26.96
N LYS A 18 -4.39 14.55 25.93
CA LYS A 18 -3.54 13.37 25.75
C LYS A 18 -2.12 13.78 25.40
N GLN A 19 -1.15 13.06 25.94
CA GLN A 19 0.26 13.24 25.56
C GLN A 19 0.42 13.14 24.04
N PRO A 20 1.32 13.92 23.43
CA PRO A 20 1.59 13.82 21.99
C PRO A 20 1.96 12.39 21.58
N LEU A 21 1.46 11.93 20.45
CA LEU A 21 1.95 10.72 19.78
C LEU A 21 3.22 11.05 19.02
N SER A 22 4.33 10.44 19.42
CA SER A 22 5.65 10.68 18.82
C SER A 22 5.91 9.69 17.69
N VAL A 23 6.18 10.20 16.49
CA VAL A 23 6.40 9.37 15.31
C VAL A 23 7.81 9.52 14.75
N ALA A 24 8.35 8.43 14.21
CA ALA A 24 9.61 8.41 13.50
C ALA A 24 9.47 7.69 12.14
N VAL A 25 10.42 7.97 11.24
CA VAL A 25 10.52 7.30 9.93
C VAL A 25 11.93 6.76 9.74
N ILE A 26 12.06 5.48 9.41
CA ILE A 26 13.32 4.82 9.06
C ILE A 26 13.37 4.66 7.55
N GLY A 27 14.28 5.36 6.90
CA GLY A 27 14.44 5.51 5.46
C GLY A 27 14.00 6.89 4.97
N ALA A 28 14.91 7.65 4.36
CA ALA A 28 14.68 9.02 3.86
C ALA A 28 14.61 9.08 2.31
N GLY A 29 14.38 7.94 1.66
CA GLY A 29 14.13 7.83 0.23
C GLY A 29 12.75 8.38 -0.17
N MET A 30 12.34 8.15 -1.42
CA MET A 30 11.08 8.68 -1.99
C MET A 30 9.84 8.32 -1.13
N ALA A 31 9.65 7.05 -0.81
CA ALA A 31 8.51 6.61 0.00
C ALA A 31 8.62 7.08 1.46
N GLY A 32 9.83 7.07 2.07
CA GLY A 32 10.02 7.60 3.43
C GLY A 32 9.68 9.07 3.55
N ARG A 33 10.03 9.87 2.55
CA ARG A 33 9.62 11.28 2.46
C ARG A 33 8.10 11.43 2.33
N SER A 34 7.43 10.50 1.66
CA SER A 34 5.96 10.49 1.57
C SER A 34 5.31 10.18 2.93
N HIS A 35 5.85 9.22 3.70
CA HIS A 35 5.42 8.99 5.08
C HIS A 35 5.70 10.20 5.98
N ALA A 36 6.89 10.79 5.89
CA ALA A 36 7.24 11.98 6.66
C ALA A 36 6.29 13.16 6.40
N ALA A 37 5.96 13.41 5.14
CA ALA A 37 4.96 14.41 4.74
C ALA A 37 3.56 14.04 5.21
N GLY A 38 3.20 12.74 5.16
CA GLY A 38 1.93 12.21 5.62
C GLY A 38 1.69 12.50 7.09
N TYR A 39 2.59 12.10 7.97
CA TYR A 39 2.46 12.37 9.43
C TYR A 39 2.36 13.86 9.75
N ARG A 40 3.07 14.71 9.04
CA ARG A 40 2.98 16.16 9.22
C ARG A 40 1.59 16.71 8.93
N GLN A 41 0.81 16.05 8.08
CA GLN A 41 -0.48 16.53 7.59
C GLN A 41 -1.70 15.93 8.30
N VAL A 42 -1.57 14.83 9.04
CA VAL A 42 -2.71 14.09 9.60
C VAL A 42 -3.65 14.94 10.43
N ASN A 43 -3.16 15.89 11.22
CA ASN A 43 -3.97 16.79 12.04
C ASN A 43 -4.31 18.11 11.35
N THR A 44 -3.81 18.35 10.14
CA THR A 44 -4.13 19.56 9.35
C THR A 44 -5.14 19.27 8.25
N VAL A 45 -5.11 18.05 7.71
CA VAL A 45 -6.04 17.58 6.68
C VAL A 45 -7.33 17.04 7.30
N PHE A 46 -7.22 16.26 8.36
CA PHE A 46 -8.35 15.76 9.13
C PHE A 46 -8.60 16.64 10.35
N GLY A 47 -9.86 16.78 10.75
CA GLY A 47 -10.23 17.47 11.98
C GLY A 47 -9.66 16.81 13.23
N ALA A 48 -9.95 17.39 14.39
CA ALA A 48 -9.55 16.88 15.71
C ALA A 48 -9.99 15.41 15.90
N GLY A 49 -9.31 14.70 16.77
CA GLY A 49 -9.58 13.28 17.08
C GLY A 49 -8.31 12.53 17.46
N LEU A 50 -7.19 12.88 16.86
CA LEU A 50 -5.86 12.42 17.30
C LEU A 50 -5.26 13.36 18.33
N PRO A 51 -4.39 12.86 19.24
CA PRO A 51 -3.47 13.71 20.01
C PRO A 51 -2.59 14.57 19.09
N PRO A 52 -1.94 15.62 19.62
CA PRO A 52 -0.89 16.30 18.89
C PRO A 52 0.18 15.30 18.40
N ILE A 53 0.66 15.46 17.18
CA ILE A 53 1.71 14.60 16.62
C ILE A 53 3.06 15.28 16.78
N ARG A 54 3.98 14.60 17.45
CA ARG A 54 5.38 14.98 17.55
C ARG A 54 6.18 14.28 16.47
N LEU A 55 6.79 15.03 15.58
CA LEU A 55 7.64 14.53 14.51
C LEU A 55 9.05 14.33 15.07
N ALA A 56 9.34 13.18 15.69
CA ALA A 56 10.50 12.98 16.54
C ALA A 56 11.79 12.81 15.74
N ALA A 57 11.88 11.84 14.84
CA ALA A 57 13.13 11.52 14.16
C ALA A 57 12.94 10.95 12.74
N ILE A 58 13.95 11.18 11.88
CA ILE A 58 14.14 10.46 10.63
C ILE A 58 15.50 9.78 10.67
N ALA A 59 15.56 8.49 10.34
CA ALA A 59 16.78 7.71 10.23
C ALA A 59 17.08 7.37 8.76
N ASP A 60 18.32 7.51 8.35
CA ASP A 60 18.85 6.95 7.11
C ASP A 60 20.36 6.73 7.25
N ALA A 61 20.89 5.64 6.70
CA ALA A 61 22.32 5.38 6.66
C ALA A 61 23.09 6.48 5.88
N ASN A 62 22.42 7.15 4.94
CA ASN A 62 22.88 8.38 4.31
C ASN A 62 22.42 9.58 5.16
N THR A 63 23.32 10.12 5.97
CA THR A 63 23.04 11.22 6.88
C THR A 63 22.55 12.49 6.18
N GLU A 64 23.03 12.78 4.97
CA GLU A 64 22.59 13.95 4.19
C GLU A 64 21.11 13.82 3.80
N LEU A 65 20.65 12.61 3.44
CA LEU A 65 19.24 12.35 3.16
C LEU A 65 18.38 12.49 4.42
N ALA A 66 18.85 11.98 5.56
CA ALA A 66 18.15 12.10 6.83
C ALA A 66 18.02 13.56 7.27
N GLU A 67 19.11 14.32 7.22
CA GLU A 67 19.15 15.76 7.58
C GLU A 67 18.26 16.60 6.66
N ASP A 68 18.32 16.37 5.34
CA ASP A 68 17.47 17.10 4.39
C ASP A 68 15.98 16.79 4.65
N ALA A 69 15.63 15.52 4.87
CA ALA A 69 14.27 15.13 5.16
C ALA A 69 13.78 15.68 6.52
N ALA A 70 14.57 15.59 7.57
CA ALA A 70 14.22 16.13 8.88
C ALA A 70 13.97 17.64 8.81
N ARG A 71 14.88 18.41 8.18
CA ARG A 71 14.72 19.85 7.98
C ARG A 71 13.48 20.17 7.15
N ARG A 72 13.26 19.46 6.04
CA ARG A 72 12.18 19.73 5.10
C ARG A 72 10.80 19.43 5.66
N TYR A 73 10.66 18.32 6.39
CA TYR A 73 9.38 17.90 6.95
C TYR A 73 9.18 18.29 8.41
N GLY A 74 10.18 18.95 9.03
CA GLY A 74 10.08 19.52 10.38
C GLY A 74 10.17 18.48 11.50
N TYR A 75 10.98 17.44 11.30
CA TYR A 75 11.34 16.49 12.35
C TYR A 75 12.41 17.07 13.25
N GLU A 76 12.36 16.71 14.54
CA GLU A 76 13.27 17.26 15.57
C GLU A 76 14.70 16.77 15.39
N LYS A 77 14.89 15.52 14.91
CA LYS A 77 16.19 14.88 14.79
C LYS A 77 16.36 14.19 13.44
N ALA A 78 17.59 14.21 12.91
CA ALA A 78 18.09 13.28 11.94
C ALA A 78 19.06 12.33 12.63
N VAL A 79 18.94 11.03 12.42
CA VAL A 79 19.84 10.02 13.01
C VAL A 79 20.37 9.09 11.90
N SER A 80 21.54 8.48 12.14
CA SER A 80 22.22 7.67 11.14
C SER A 80 21.86 6.18 11.22
N SER A 81 21.20 5.75 12.31
CA SER A 81 20.89 4.37 12.54
C SER A 81 19.45 4.20 13.05
N TRP A 82 18.80 3.09 12.67
CA TRP A 82 17.46 2.76 13.12
C TRP A 82 17.45 2.31 14.60
N GLU A 83 18.57 1.82 15.10
CA GLU A 83 18.74 1.43 16.50
C GLU A 83 18.51 2.61 17.43
N GLU A 84 18.98 3.82 17.05
CA GLU A 84 18.74 5.04 17.82
C GLU A 84 17.23 5.33 17.98
N ILE A 85 16.41 4.98 16.97
CA ILE A 85 14.95 5.10 17.05
C ILE A 85 14.37 3.99 17.93
N ALA A 86 14.86 2.75 17.80
CA ALA A 86 14.38 1.63 18.59
C ALA A 86 14.64 1.85 20.10
N ASP A 87 15.78 2.41 20.44
CA ASP A 87 16.22 2.63 21.82
C ASP A 87 15.62 3.91 22.45
N ASP A 88 15.05 4.83 21.67
CA ASP A 88 14.45 6.06 22.19
C ASP A 88 13.04 5.78 22.78
N PRO A 89 12.87 5.79 24.12
CA PRO A 89 11.58 5.47 24.74
C PRO A 89 10.54 6.58 24.54
N SER A 90 10.92 7.74 24.00
CA SER A 90 10.00 8.84 23.71
C SER A 90 9.31 8.72 22.34
N ILE A 91 9.60 7.68 21.56
CA ILE A 91 9.00 7.42 20.26
C ILE A 91 7.96 6.31 20.40
N ASP A 92 6.74 6.55 19.96
CA ASP A 92 5.61 5.63 20.09
C ASP A 92 5.39 4.79 18.82
N ALA A 93 5.51 5.41 17.64
CA ALA A 93 5.17 4.79 16.37
C ALA A 93 6.24 5.05 15.29
N VAL A 94 6.51 4.04 14.47
CA VAL A 94 7.61 4.08 13.50
C VAL A 94 7.16 3.55 12.15
N SER A 95 7.46 4.29 11.06
CA SER A 95 7.38 3.77 9.71
C SER A 95 8.71 3.18 9.27
N ILE A 96 8.70 1.94 8.76
CA ILE A 96 9.86 1.25 8.18
C ILE A 96 9.76 1.37 6.65
N VAL A 97 10.69 2.10 6.04
CA VAL A 97 10.70 2.43 4.61
C VAL A 97 12.10 2.25 4.02
N VAL A 98 12.62 1.07 4.14
CA VAL A 98 13.98 0.68 3.73
C VAL A 98 13.95 -0.51 2.75
N GLY A 99 15.09 -1.08 2.40
CA GLY A 99 15.15 -2.29 1.59
C GLY A 99 14.55 -3.50 2.33
N ASN A 100 13.83 -4.37 1.62
CA ASN A 100 13.02 -5.46 2.15
C ASN A 100 13.76 -6.40 3.12
N ALA A 101 15.06 -6.62 2.92
CA ALA A 101 15.89 -7.46 3.78
C ALA A 101 16.03 -6.91 5.22
N LEU A 102 15.80 -5.62 5.41
CA LEU A 102 15.88 -4.94 6.71
C LEU A 102 14.52 -4.84 7.41
N HIS A 103 13.41 -5.16 6.75
CA HIS A 103 12.07 -5.02 7.34
C HIS A 103 11.93 -5.87 8.60
N ARG A 104 12.26 -7.18 8.51
CA ARG A 104 12.13 -8.10 9.65
C ARG A 104 12.99 -7.70 10.86
N PRO A 105 14.32 -7.54 10.75
CA PRO A 105 15.13 -7.23 11.93
C PRO A 105 14.72 -5.92 12.62
N ILE A 106 14.33 -4.90 11.82
CA ILE A 106 13.87 -3.62 12.36
C ILE A 106 12.50 -3.78 13.03
N ALA A 107 11.52 -4.42 12.34
CA ALA A 107 10.17 -4.59 12.88
C ALA A 107 10.18 -5.38 14.20
N GLU A 108 10.92 -6.51 14.25
CA GLU A 108 11.03 -7.30 15.48
C GLU A 108 11.69 -6.52 16.63
N ALA A 109 12.68 -5.66 16.34
CA ALA A 109 13.31 -4.81 17.36
C ALA A 109 12.34 -3.74 17.88
N LEU A 110 11.63 -3.07 17.00
CA LEU A 110 10.62 -2.05 17.35
C LEU A 110 9.45 -2.66 18.15
N ILE A 111 8.95 -3.82 17.73
CA ILE A 111 7.88 -4.54 18.43
C ILE A 111 8.33 -4.92 19.84
N ARG A 112 9.55 -5.47 19.99
CA ARG A 112 10.13 -5.77 21.33
C ARG A 112 10.30 -4.53 22.20
N ALA A 113 10.57 -3.38 21.58
CA ALA A 113 10.66 -2.09 22.27
C ALA A 113 9.28 -1.45 22.56
N GLY A 114 8.17 -2.16 22.26
CA GLY A 114 6.80 -1.68 22.50
C GLY A 114 6.35 -0.57 21.55
N LYS A 115 6.97 -0.45 20.38
CA LYS A 115 6.62 0.58 19.39
C LYS A 115 5.65 0.05 18.36
N HIS A 116 4.66 0.88 18.00
CA HIS A 116 3.76 0.60 16.88
C HIS A 116 4.50 0.70 15.54
N VAL A 117 4.19 -0.18 14.58
CA VAL A 117 4.96 -0.32 13.34
C VAL A 117 4.07 -0.21 12.10
N LEU A 118 4.41 0.72 11.21
CA LEU A 118 3.92 0.77 9.83
C LEU A 118 5.06 0.37 8.90
N CYS A 119 5.02 -0.85 8.35
CA CYS A 119 6.04 -1.36 7.44
C CYS A 119 5.62 -1.17 5.98
N GLU A 120 6.55 -0.74 5.12
CA GLU A 120 6.29 -0.70 3.68
C GLU A 120 6.16 -2.11 3.06
N LYS A 121 5.50 -2.16 1.92
CA LYS A 121 5.36 -3.39 1.13
C LYS A 121 6.63 -3.67 0.29
N PRO A 122 6.93 -4.94 -0.03
CA PRO A 122 6.36 -6.15 0.58
C PRO A 122 6.76 -6.24 2.05
N LEU A 123 5.97 -6.98 2.83
CA LEU A 123 6.20 -7.08 4.29
C LEU A 123 7.63 -7.52 4.63
N ALA A 124 8.19 -8.45 3.86
CA ALA A 124 9.55 -8.94 4.02
C ALA A 124 10.19 -9.37 2.69
N GLY A 125 11.46 -9.73 2.73
CA GLY A 125 12.19 -10.28 1.59
C GLY A 125 11.84 -11.74 1.27
N SER A 126 11.26 -12.47 2.22
CA SER A 126 10.81 -13.85 2.09
C SER A 126 9.54 -14.12 2.89
N THR A 127 8.78 -15.15 2.52
CA THR A 127 7.59 -15.57 3.29
C THR A 127 7.97 -16.02 4.69
N ALA A 128 9.08 -16.73 4.87
CA ALA A 128 9.57 -17.13 6.20
C ALA A 128 9.88 -15.94 7.10
N ASP A 129 10.41 -14.83 6.57
CA ASP A 129 10.61 -13.61 7.33
C ASP A 129 9.27 -12.94 7.67
N ALA A 130 8.32 -12.94 6.74
CA ALA A 130 6.98 -12.40 6.97
C ALA A 130 6.23 -13.21 8.04
N GLU A 131 6.31 -14.54 8.03
CA GLU A 131 5.77 -15.43 9.07
C GLU A 131 6.36 -15.11 10.46
N ALA A 132 7.66 -14.86 10.52
CA ALA A 132 8.31 -14.48 11.78
C ALA A 132 7.81 -13.10 12.28
N MET A 133 7.58 -12.14 11.38
CA MET A 133 7.02 -10.84 11.73
C MET A 133 5.57 -10.95 12.23
N VAL A 134 4.73 -11.77 11.58
CA VAL A 134 3.36 -12.10 12.07
C VAL A 134 3.40 -12.77 13.43
N ALA A 135 4.36 -13.68 13.67
CA ALA A 135 4.51 -14.31 14.96
C ALA A 135 4.94 -13.32 16.06
N ALA A 136 5.83 -12.37 15.74
CA ALA A 136 6.24 -11.31 16.66
C ALA A 136 5.07 -10.39 17.05
N GLU A 137 4.25 -9.98 16.06
CA GLU A 137 3.04 -9.18 16.28
C GLU A 137 2.09 -9.83 17.30
N ARG A 138 1.82 -11.13 17.15
CA ARG A 138 0.87 -11.87 18.02
C ARG A 138 1.26 -11.89 19.49
N THR A 139 2.50 -11.63 19.83
CA THR A 139 3.04 -11.68 21.21
C THR A 139 3.16 -10.28 21.84
N ALA A 140 2.77 -9.23 21.14
CA ALA A 140 2.97 -7.85 21.58
C ALA A 140 1.65 -7.06 21.58
N GLU A 141 1.55 -6.09 22.49
CA GLU A 141 0.41 -5.16 22.57
C GLU A 141 0.68 -3.90 21.74
N VAL A 142 1.05 -4.08 20.47
CA VAL A 142 1.32 -2.97 19.55
C VAL A 142 0.43 -3.07 18.31
N VAL A 143 0.17 -1.93 17.69
CA VAL A 143 -0.49 -1.89 16.38
C VAL A 143 0.57 -2.06 15.32
N THR A 144 0.37 -3.00 14.41
CA THR A 144 1.18 -3.16 13.21
C THR A 144 0.34 -2.93 11.96
N ALA A 145 0.96 -2.47 10.89
CA ALA A 145 0.31 -2.16 9.63
C ALA A 145 1.28 -2.30 8.47
N VAL A 146 0.75 -2.50 7.25
CA VAL A 146 1.52 -2.54 6.01
C VAL A 146 1.08 -1.46 5.04
N GLY A 147 2.04 -0.87 4.32
CA GLY A 147 1.89 0.25 3.41
C GLY A 147 1.20 -0.09 2.07
N TYR A 148 0.09 -0.81 2.08
CA TYR A 148 -0.75 -0.99 0.90
C TYR A 148 -1.61 0.25 0.65
N THR A 149 -0.96 1.30 0.18
CA THR A 149 -1.56 2.64 0.03
C THR A 149 -2.76 2.70 -0.90
N PHE A 150 -2.92 1.79 -1.87
CA PHE A 150 -4.11 1.76 -2.73
C PHE A 150 -5.39 1.44 -1.96
N ARG A 151 -5.34 0.74 -0.82
CA ARG A 151 -6.48 0.63 0.11
C ARG A 151 -6.97 2.00 0.61
N ARG A 152 -6.13 3.03 0.49
CA ARG A 152 -6.43 4.42 0.91
C ARG A 152 -7.08 5.26 -0.20
N SER A 153 -7.26 4.71 -1.41
CA SER A 153 -8.05 5.39 -2.44
C SER A 153 -9.52 5.44 -2.02
N PRO A 154 -10.14 6.63 -1.93
CA PRO A 154 -11.56 6.75 -1.61
C PRO A 154 -12.47 5.98 -2.58
N ALA A 155 -12.10 5.95 -3.86
CA ALA A 155 -12.83 5.22 -4.89
C ALA A 155 -12.74 3.69 -4.69
N ILE A 156 -11.55 3.14 -4.41
CA ILE A 156 -11.38 1.72 -4.13
C ILE A 156 -12.11 1.32 -2.85
N ALA A 157 -12.03 2.14 -1.79
CA ALA A 157 -12.74 1.89 -0.55
C ALA A 157 -14.28 1.89 -0.76
N ALA A 158 -14.79 2.81 -1.58
CA ALA A 158 -16.22 2.84 -1.92
C ALA A 158 -16.64 1.59 -2.73
N ILE A 159 -15.84 1.14 -3.69
CA ILE A 159 -16.11 -0.10 -4.43
C ILE A 159 -16.17 -1.30 -3.49
N ARG A 160 -15.21 -1.39 -2.56
CA ARG A 160 -15.23 -2.44 -1.52
C ARG A 160 -16.54 -2.41 -0.73
N ASP A 161 -16.98 -1.23 -0.32
CA ASP A 161 -18.20 -1.08 0.48
C ASP A 161 -19.45 -1.47 -0.35
N HIS A 162 -19.52 -1.13 -1.65
CA HIS A 162 -20.57 -1.63 -2.55
C HIS A 162 -20.59 -3.17 -2.63
N VAL A 163 -19.43 -3.82 -2.73
CA VAL A 163 -19.32 -5.29 -2.74
C VAL A 163 -19.77 -5.87 -1.40
N ARG A 164 -19.29 -5.34 -0.27
CA ARG A 164 -19.64 -5.83 1.07
C ARG A 164 -21.11 -5.64 1.43
N ASN A 165 -21.72 -4.57 0.93
CA ASN A 165 -23.14 -4.30 1.11
C ASN A 165 -24.05 -5.13 0.18
N GLY A 166 -23.48 -5.94 -0.73
CA GLY A 166 -24.21 -6.76 -1.68
C GLY A 166 -24.87 -5.99 -2.82
N GLU A 167 -24.45 -4.73 -3.04
CA GLU A 167 -25.06 -3.86 -4.06
C GLU A 167 -24.78 -4.32 -5.50
N LEU A 168 -23.75 -5.14 -5.69
CA LEU A 168 -23.44 -5.78 -6.98
C LEU A 168 -24.08 -7.18 -7.12
N GLY A 169 -24.75 -7.68 -6.08
CA GLY A 169 -25.18 -9.08 -5.99
C GLY A 169 -24.02 -10.04 -5.74
N ASP A 170 -24.23 -11.33 -6.01
CA ASP A 170 -23.18 -12.34 -5.87
C ASP A 170 -22.04 -12.04 -6.84
N MET A 171 -20.82 -11.97 -6.33
CA MET A 171 -19.65 -11.63 -7.12
C MET A 171 -19.28 -12.81 -8.06
N ALA A 172 -19.08 -12.51 -9.33
CA ALA A 172 -18.83 -13.48 -10.39
C ALA A 172 -17.43 -13.40 -10.99
N LEU A 173 -16.91 -12.18 -11.23
CA LEU A 173 -15.63 -11.97 -11.92
C LEU A 173 -14.91 -10.75 -11.37
N PHE A 174 -13.60 -10.90 -11.19
CA PHE A 174 -12.66 -9.79 -10.96
C PHE A 174 -11.61 -9.78 -12.07
N ASN A 175 -11.33 -8.62 -12.64
CA ASN A 175 -10.26 -8.45 -13.64
C ASN A 175 -9.35 -7.34 -13.19
N GLY A 176 -8.11 -7.66 -12.80
CA GLY A 176 -7.14 -6.71 -12.26
C GLY A 176 -5.89 -6.60 -13.11
N ARG A 177 -5.37 -5.38 -13.27
CA ARG A 177 -4.06 -5.14 -13.88
C ARG A 177 -3.27 -4.08 -13.14
N TYR A 178 -1.94 -4.24 -13.16
CA TYR A 178 -1.04 -3.16 -12.85
C TYR A 178 0.10 -3.14 -13.86
N TRP A 179 0.09 -2.14 -14.73
CA TRP A 179 1.07 -1.96 -15.79
C TRP A 179 1.89 -0.70 -15.54
N ALA A 180 3.19 -0.80 -15.77
CA ALA A 180 4.15 0.28 -15.68
C ALA A 180 5.18 0.15 -16.80
N ASP A 181 5.87 1.24 -17.15
CA ASP A 181 6.85 1.28 -18.24
C ASP A 181 8.28 1.59 -17.78
N TYR A 182 8.52 1.66 -16.47
CA TYR A 182 9.81 2.06 -15.91
C TYR A 182 10.99 1.15 -16.29
N ALA A 183 10.72 -0.06 -16.77
CA ALA A 183 11.74 -1.02 -17.15
C ALA A 183 11.84 -1.24 -18.67
N CYS A 184 11.20 -0.39 -19.48
CA CYS A 184 11.18 -0.54 -20.95
C CYS A 184 12.52 -0.28 -21.64
N ASP A 185 13.39 0.56 -21.07
CA ASP A 185 14.69 0.86 -21.65
C ASP A 185 15.67 -0.28 -21.41
N PRO A 186 16.13 -1.00 -22.48
CA PRO A 186 17.11 -2.07 -22.33
C PRO A 186 18.50 -1.57 -21.92
N GLN A 187 18.79 -0.28 -22.08
CA GLN A 187 20.02 0.37 -21.64
C GLN A 187 19.93 0.89 -20.19
N GLY A 188 18.78 0.75 -19.55
CA GLY A 188 18.62 1.09 -18.14
C GLY A 188 19.51 0.23 -17.24
N PRO A 189 20.08 0.80 -16.14
CA PRO A 189 21.06 0.11 -15.31
C PRO A 189 20.49 -1.11 -14.59
N LEU A 190 21.29 -2.17 -14.47
CA LEU A 190 20.97 -3.34 -13.65
C LEU A 190 20.95 -2.93 -12.16
N SER A 191 19.79 -2.65 -11.64
CA SER A 191 19.59 -2.34 -10.23
C SER A 191 19.12 -3.57 -9.42
N TRP A 192 19.01 -3.41 -8.11
CA TRP A 192 18.46 -4.44 -7.22
C TRP A 192 17.05 -4.92 -7.60
N ARG A 193 16.26 -4.08 -8.32
CA ARG A 193 14.92 -4.43 -8.81
C ARG A 193 14.90 -5.57 -9.82
N PHE A 194 16.03 -5.88 -10.40
CA PHE A 194 16.21 -6.95 -11.41
C PHE A 194 16.86 -8.20 -10.82
N LYS A 195 16.98 -8.28 -9.50
CA LYS A 195 17.59 -9.36 -8.73
C LYS A 195 16.57 -10.02 -7.81
N GLY A 196 16.89 -11.22 -7.29
CA GLY A 196 16.08 -11.91 -6.27
C GLY A 196 15.20 -13.05 -6.79
N GLY A 197 15.29 -13.40 -8.07
CA GLY A 197 14.58 -14.55 -8.63
C GLY A 197 13.10 -14.33 -8.94
N PRO A 198 12.40 -15.37 -9.46
CA PRO A 198 11.00 -15.29 -9.84
C PRO A 198 10.08 -14.83 -8.70
N GLY A 199 9.14 -13.97 -9.00
CA GLY A 199 8.21 -13.39 -8.03
C GLY A 199 8.69 -12.10 -7.36
N SER A 200 9.98 -11.76 -7.48
CA SER A 200 10.54 -10.52 -6.95
C SER A 200 10.58 -9.37 -7.97
N GLY A 201 10.20 -9.63 -9.20
CA GLY A 201 10.15 -8.67 -10.30
C GLY A 201 8.86 -7.84 -10.32
N ALA A 202 8.23 -7.75 -11.49
CA ALA A 202 6.98 -7.02 -11.64
C ALA A 202 5.88 -7.55 -10.72
N LEU A 203 5.83 -8.86 -10.49
CA LEU A 203 4.84 -9.50 -9.63
C LEU A 203 4.98 -9.04 -8.17
N GLY A 204 6.20 -9.00 -7.63
CA GLY A 204 6.45 -8.54 -6.26
C GLY A 204 6.37 -7.02 -6.10
N ASP A 205 6.77 -6.25 -7.12
CA ASP A 205 6.79 -4.78 -7.03
C ASP A 205 5.39 -4.17 -7.24
N VAL A 206 4.81 -4.34 -8.43
CA VAL A 206 3.51 -3.76 -8.77
C VAL A 206 2.36 -4.77 -8.63
N GLY A 207 2.64 -6.08 -8.81
CA GLY A 207 1.64 -7.14 -8.68
C GLY A 207 1.10 -7.28 -7.27
N ALA A 208 1.93 -7.12 -6.24
CA ALA A 208 1.49 -7.12 -4.85
C ALA A 208 0.33 -6.14 -4.58
N HIS A 209 0.35 -4.97 -5.20
CA HIS A 209 -0.71 -3.97 -5.05
C HIS A 209 -2.04 -4.38 -5.68
N ILE A 210 -2.03 -4.96 -6.88
CA ILE A 210 -3.27 -5.37 -7.53
C ILE A 210 -3.84 -6.65 -6.93
N ILE A 211 -3.00 -7.55 -6.41
CA ILE A 211 -3.42 -8.70 -5.62
C ILE A 211 -4.11 -8.21 -4.35
N ASP A 212 -3.44 -7.37 -3.56
CA ASP A 212 -3.99 -6.77 -2.35
C ASP A 212 -5.30 -6.00 -2.62
N ALA A 213 -5.38 -5.22 -3.69
CA ALA A 213 -6.61 -4.52 -4.07
C ALA A 213 -7.75 -5.49 -4.40
N GLY A 214 -7.46 -6.59 -5.09
CA GLY A 214 -8.43 -7.66 -5.38
C GLY A 214 -8.94 -8.31 -4.10
N GLU A 215 -8.05 -8.66 -3.18
CA GLU A 215 -8.39 -9.24 -1.87
C GLU A 215 -9.13 -8.25 -0.97
N TYR A 216 -8.73 -6.99 -0.96
CA TYR A 216 -9.40 -5.93 -0.21
C TYR A 216 -10.85 -5.71 -0.65
N VAL A 217 -11.12 -5.83 -1.96
CA VAL A 217 -12.46 -5.65 -2.54
C VAL A 217 -13.31 -6.92 -2.47
N CYS A 218 -12.73 -8.08 -2.81
CA CYS A 218 -13.47 -9.32 -3.07
C CYS A 218 -13.24 -10.45 -2.05
N GLY A 219 -12.35 -10.23 -1.07
CA GLY A 219 -11.94 -11.25 -0.09
C GLY A 219 -10.73 -12.06 -0.54
N PRO A 220 -10.27 -13.04 0.27
CA PRO A 220 -9.01 -13.74 0.05
C PRO A 220 -9.01 -14.61 -1.22
N ILE A 221 -7.85 -14.71 -1.86
CA ILE A 221 -7.57 -15.64 -2.95
C ILE A 221 -7.20 -17.00 -2.37
N ARG A 222 -7.96 -18.05 -2.75
CA ARG A 222 -7.75 -19.42 -2.29
C ARG A 222 -6.75 -20.21 -3.14
N SER A 223 -6.76 -19.99 -4.46
CA SER A 223 -5.87 -20.70 -5.38
C SER A 223 -5.61 -19.91 -6.65
N VAL A 224 -4.53 -20.23 -7.33
CA VAL A 224 -4.13 -19.64 -8.62
C VAL A 224 -3.89 -20.72 -9.66
N ALA A 225 -4.07 -20.39 -10.94
CA ALA A 225 -3.81 -21.28 -12.05
C ALA A 225 -3.47 -20.51 -13.33
N GLY A 226 -2.97 -21.21 -14.36
CA GLY A 226 -2.66 -20.63 -15.66
C GLY A 226 -1.58 -19.55 -15.60
N ALA A 227 -0.71 -19.59 -14.59
CA ALA A 227 0.31 -18.58 -14.42
C ALA A 227 1.40 -18.69 -15.49
N ALA A 228 1.80 -17.54 -16.02
CA ALA A 228 2.96 -17.38 -16.91
C ALA A 228 3.78 -16.17 -16.49
N LEU A 229 5.08 -16.38 -16.36
CA LEU A 229 6.07 -15.34 -16.07
C LEU A 229 6.98 -15.17 -17.28
N SER A 230 7.35 -13.95 -17.62
CA SER A 230 8.28 -13.69 -18.71
C SER A 230 9.22 -12.52 -18.42
N THR A 231 10.48 -12.65 -18.89
CA THR A 231 11.51 -11.63 -18.82
C THR A 231 11.83 -11.18 -20.24
N GLN A 232 11.39 -9.96 -20.60
CA GLN A 232 11.56 -9.41 -21.95
C GLN A 232 12.96 -8.87 -22.17
N ILE A 233 13.60 -8.35 -21.11
CA ILE A 233 14.95 -7.79 -21.16
C ILE A 233 15.85 -8.61 -20.23
N PRO A 234 16.44 -9.73 -20.72
CA PRO A 234 17.16 -10.68 -19.86
C PRO A 234 18.52 -10.17 -19.36
N LYS A 235 19.06 -9.12 -19.97
CA LYS A 235 20.36 -8.54 -19.60
C LYS A 235 20.28 -7.03 -19.55
N ARG A 236 21.01 -6.44 -18.61
CA ARG A 236 21.11 -4.99 -18.47
C ARG A 236 22.55 -4.58 -18.17
N PRO A 237 23.00 -3.38 -18.60
CA PRO A 237 24.31 -2.87 -18.29
C PRO A 237 24.51 -2.67 -16.79
N LEU A 238 25.74 -2.91 -16.31
CA LEU A 238 26.09 -2.70 -14.91
C LEU A 238 26.19 -1.19 -14.60
N PRO A 239 25.61 -0.72 -13.48
CA PRO A 239 25.70 0.69 -13.10
C PRO A 239 27.13 1.04 -12.62
N LEU A 240 27.62 2.22 -13.01
CA LEU A 240 28.88 2.81 -12.53
C LEU A 240 28.71 3.63 -11.24
N GLY A 241 27.51 3.66 -10.66
CA GLY A 241 27.18 4.36 -9.42
C GLY A 241 25.91 3.85 -8.80
N ALA A 242 25.51 4.44 -7.68
CA ALA A 242 24.28 4.06 -6.99
C ALA A 242 23.04 4.40 -7.83
N VAL A 243 22.10 3.44 -7.94
CA VAL A 243 20.80 3.63 -8.56
C VAL A 243 19.76 3.81 -7.44
N VAL A 244 19.14 4.99 -7.38
CA VAL A 244 18.13 5.32 -6.36
C VAL A 244 16.74 5.27 -6.98
N GLY A 245 15.84 4.50 -6.38
CA GLY A 245 14.45 4.36 -6.83
C GLY A 245 14.34 3.81 -8.26
N HIS A 246 13.67 4.56 -9.14
CA HIS A 246 13.58 4.32 -10.59
C HIS A 246 14.53 5.23 -11.39
N GLY A 247 15.55 5.78 -10.72
CA GLY A 247 16.51 6.69 -11.35
C GLY A 247 17.45 6.00 -12.33
N THR A 248 18.13 6.81 -13.12
CA THR A 248 19.20 6.39 -14.03
C THR A 248 20.56 6.60 -13.35
N ALA A 249 21.55 5.86 -13.79
CA ALA A 249 22.96 6.04 -13.47
C ALA A 249 23.79 5.85 -14.74
N PRO A 250 25.00 6.40 -14.83
CA PRO A 250 25.95 5.99 -15.87
C PRO A 250 26.17 4.48 -15.82
N VAL A 251 26.30 3.87 -16.98
CA VAL A 251 26.44 2.41 -17.12
C VAL A 251 27.76 2.04 -17.81
N SER A 252 28.25 0.85 -17.55
CA SER A 252 29.41 0.26 -18.24
C SER A 252 28.97 -0.50 -19.49
N ASP A 253 29.96 -0.93 -20.28
CA ASP A 253 29.74 -1.86 -21.40
C ASP A 253 29.51 -3.31 -20.92
N GLU A 254 29.79 -3.61 -19.66
CA GLU A 254 29.52 -4.91 -19.06
C GLU A 254 28.03 -5.04 -18.74
N VAL A 255 27.49 -6.23 -18.98
CA VAL A 255 26.08 -6.55 -18.72
C VAL A 255 25.94 -7.66 -17.67
N GLY A 256 24.88 -7.61 -16.89
CA GLY A 256 24.51 -8.66 -15.96
C GLY A 256 23.14 -9.24 -16.27
N GLU A 257 22.88 -10.44 -15.78
CA GLU A 257 21.61 -11.15 -15.96
C GLU A 257 20.50 -10.54 -15.09
N VAL A 258 19.30 -10.39 -15.67
CA VAL A 258 18.05 -10.11 -14.96
C VAL A 258 17.51 -11.44 -14.42
N GLU A 259 17.22 -11.50 -13.13
CA GLU A 259 16.89 -12.75 -12.42
C GLU A 259 15.37 -12.95 -12.23
N ASN A 260 14.57 -11.93 -12.51
CA ASN A 260 13.14 -11.93 -12.23
C ASN A 260 12.30 -11.47 -13.44
N GLU A 261 11.00 -11.62 -13.32
CA GLU A 261 10.05 -11.39 -14.41
C GLU A 261 9.75 -9.90 -14.64
N ASP A 262 9.57 -9.54 -15.92
CA ASP A 262 9.04 -8.24 -16.35
C ASP A 262 7.52 -8.25 -16.45
N THR A 263 6.92 -9.43 -16.67
CA THR A 263 5.46 -9.60 -16.84
C THR A 263 5.00 -10.88 -16.16
N ALA A 264 3.83 -10.82 -15.52
CA ALA A 264 3.11 -11.98 -14.99
C ALA A 264 1.64 -11.91 -15.39
N VAL A 265 1.05 -13.05 -15.78
CA VAL A 265 -0.38 -13.22 -15.96
C VAL A 265 -0.84 -14.50 -15.26
N PHE A 266 -2.01 -14.47 -14.64
CA PHE A 266 -2.58 -15.65 -13.97
C PHE A 266 -4.08 -15.50 -13.74
N THR A 267 -4.74 -16.62 -13.44
CA THR A 267 -6.12 -16.65 -12.94
C THR A 267 -6.13 -17.03 -11.47
N ALA A 268 -7.15 -16.60 -10.74
CA ALA A 268 -7.32 -16.87 -9.31
C ALA A 268 -8.74 -17.36 -9.00
N ARG A 269 -8.88 -18.17 -7.96
CA ARG A 269 -10.14 -18.48 -7.28
C ARG A 269 -10.11 -17.82 -5.91
N PHE A 270 -11.10 -17.00 -5.65
CA PHE A 270 -11.31 -16.43 -4.32
C PHE A 270 -12.05 -17.44 -3.43
N GLU A 271 -12.00 -17.27 -2.13
CA GLU A 271 -12.72 -18.13 -1.17
C GLU A 271 -14.24 -18.12 -1.39
N SER A 272 -14.79 -16.98 -1.83
CA SER A 272 -16.20 -16.84 -2.22
C SER A 272 -16.61 -17.67 -3.45
N GLY A 273 -15.63 -18.24 -4.18
CA GLY A 273 -15.86 -18.97 -5.43
C GLY A 273 -15.80 -18.10 -6.69
N LEU A 274 -15.70 -16.77 -6.55
CA LEU A 274 -15.51 -15.85 -7.66
C LEU A 274 -14.20 -16.16 -8.41
N THR A 275 -14.18 -15.95 -9.72
CA THR A 275 -12.99 -16.10 -10.57
C THR A 275 -12.33 -14.74 -10.77
N GLY A 276 -10.99 -14.68 -10.61
CA GLY A 276 -10.18 -13.52 -10.93
C GLY A 276 -9.25 -13.76 -12.11
N SER A 277 -8.90 -12.70 -12.83
CA SER A 277 -7.78 -12.68 -13.79
C SER A 277 -6.89 -11.50 -13.49
N PHE A 278 -5.57 -11.72 -13.57
CA PHE A 278 -4.56 -10.71 -13.23
C PHE A 278 -3.51 -10.59 -14.33
N SER A 279 -3.13 -9.35 -14.63
CA SER A 279 -2.07 -9.02 -15.57
C SER A 279 -1.17 -7.93 -14.98
N VAL A 280 0.11 -8.22 -14.91
CA VAL A 280 1.13 -7.36 -14.28
C VAL A 280 2.27 -7.17 -15.27
N SER A 281 2.78 -5.94 -15.43
CA SER A 281 3.94 -5.66 -16.27
C SER A 281 4.67 -4.42 -15.78
N ARG A 282 6.02 -4.43 -15.88
CA ARG A 282 6.88 -3.24 -15.72
C ARG A 282 7.49 -2.77 -17.06
N THR A 283 7.06 -3.40 -18.18
CA THR A 283 7.51 -3.11 -19.55
C THR A 283 6.34 -2.78 -20.49
N ALA A 284 5.24 -2.26 -19.96
CA ALA A 284 4.09 -1.83 -20.74
C ALA A 284 4.30 -0.40 -21.25
N PHE A 285 5.02 -0.24 -22.36
CA PHE A 285 5.43 1.05 -22.91
C PHE A 285 4.24 2.03 -23.06
N GLY A 286 4.43 3.25 -22.57
CA GLY A 286 3.40 4.30 -22.59
C GLY A 286 2.38 4.22 -21.44
N MET A 287 2.59 3.32 -20.47
CA MET A 287 1.78 3.19 -19.26
C MET A 287 2.65 3.49 -18.03
N PRO A 288 2.85 4.74 -17.65
CA PRO A 288 3.82 5.09 -16.61
C PRO A 288 3.46 4.54 -15.23
N ASN A 289 2.17 4.45 -14.90
CA ASN A 289 1.66 3.90 -13.65
C ASN A 289 0.16 3.62 -13.77
N GLY A 290 -0.24 2.38 -13.94
CA GLY A 290 -1.60 2.03 -14.35
C GLY A 290 -2.21 0.85 -13.59
N LEU A 291 -2.53 1.04 -12.28
CA LEU A 291 -3.40 0.11 -11.57
C LEU A 291 -4.84 0.32 -12.00
N ALA A 292 -5.52 -0.74 -12.41
CA ALA A 292 -6.93 -0.70 -12.72
C ALA A 292 -7.59 -2.06 -12.49
N PHE A 293 -8.89 -2.07 -12.19
CA PHE A 293 -9.65 -3.30 -12.07
C PHE A 293 -11.14 -3.10 -12.38
N ASP A 294 -11.79 -4.20 -12.74
CA ASP A 294 -13.23 -4.36 -12.87
C ASP A 294 -13.72 -5.45 -11.92
N ALA A 295 -14.77 -5.16 -11.18
CA ALA A 295 -15.47 -6.09 -10.29
C ALA A 295 -16.91 -6.27 -10.77
N TYR A 296 -17.28 -7.49 -11.15
CA TYR A 296 -18.58 -7.84 -11.69
C TYR A 296 -19.32 -8.76 -10.73
N GLY A 297 -20.51 -8.36 -10.34
CA GLY A 297 -21.50 -9.22 -9.71
C GLY A 297 -22.64 -9.56 -10.67
N LEU A 298 -23.58 -10.37 -10.21
CA LEU A 298 -24.72 -10.79 -11.03
C LEU A 298 -25.78 -9.67 -11.20
N SER A 299 -25.73 -8.63 -10.37
CA SER A 299 -26.69 -7.52 -10.38
C SER A 299 -26.05 -6.15 -10.60
N GLY A 300 -24.73 -6.09 -10.72
CA GLY A 300 -24.04 -4.82 -10.93
C GLY A 300 -22.55 -4.99 -11.15
N ARG A 301 -21.89 -3.86 -11.45
CA ARG A 301 -20.44 -3.82 -11.58
C ARG A 301 -19.85 -2.51 -11.05
N ALA A 302 -18.58 -2.55 -10.66
CA ALA A 302 -17.80 -1.37 -10.39
C ALA A 302 -16.40 -1.48 -11.02
N SER A 303 -15.83 -0.35 -11.44
CA SER A 303 -14.52 -0.32 -12.08
C SER A 303 -13.71 0.87 -11.59
N PHE A 304 -12.41 0.66 -11.41
CA PHE A 304 -11.44 1.68 -11.02
C PHE A 304 -10.29 1.77 -12.02
N ASP A 305 -9.83 2.98 -12.31
CA ASP A 305 -8.61 3.25 -13.09
C ASP A 305 -7.81 4.36 -12.44
N TRP A 306 -6.55 4.06 -12.08
CA TRP A 306 -5.64 5.00 -11.44
C TRP A 306 -5.36 6.28 -12.23
N HIS A 307 -5.54 6.27 -13.56
CA HIS A 307 -5.42 7.49 -14.36
C HIS A 307 -6.54 8.49 -14.09
N ARG A 308 -7.59 8.06 -13.38
CA ARG A 308 -8.73 8.86 -12.95
C ARG A 308 -9.03 8.61 -11.46
N PRO A 309 -8.08 8.89 -10.55
CA PRO A 309 -8.11 8.42 -9.16
C PRO A 309 -9.25 9.03 -8.32
N ALA A 310 -9.80 10.17 -8.76
CA ALA A 310 -10.88 10.86 -8.07
C ALA A 310 -12.29 10.36 -8.48
N GLU A 311 -12.38 9.20 -9.17
CA GLU A 311 -13.66 8.67 -9.61
C GLU A 311 -13.64 7.14 -9.78
N TYR A 312 -14.82 6.55 -9.89
CA TYR A 312 -15.01 5.17 -10.32
C TYR A 312 -16.28 5.03 -11.16
N LEU A 313 -16.38 3.95 -11.90
CA LEU A 313 -17.60 3.59 -12.61
C LEU A 313 -18.43 2.63 -11.75
N PHE A 314 -19.76 2.83 -11.74
CA PHE A 314 -20.70 1.98 -11.03
C PHE A 314 -21.96 1.77 -11.88
N ASP A 315 -22.40 0.51 -11.99
CA ASP A 315 -23.60 0.12 -12.71
C ASP A 315 -24.44 -0.86 -11.89
N ASP A 316 -25.61 -0.45 -11.50
CA ASP A 316 -26.66 -1.23 -10.83
C ASP A 316 -27.98 -1.21 -11.63
N THR A 317 -27.88 -0.92 -12.94
CA THR A 317 -29.03 -0.76 -13.82
C THR A 317 -29.76 -2.09 -14.01
N GLN A 318 -31.07 -2.08 -13.85
CA GLN A 318 -31.89 -3.27 -14.10
C GLN A 318 -31.78 -3.70 -15.58
N PRO A 319 -31.80 -5.01 -15.88
CA PRO A 319 -31.64 -5.54 -17.24
C PRO A 319 -32.62 -4.96 -18.28
N GLU A 320 -33.81 -4.58 -17.84
CA GLU A 320 -34.90 -4.04 -18.67
C GLU A 320 -34.79 -2.54 -18.90
N ALA A 321 -33.88 -1.84 -18.24
CA ALA A 321 -33.73 -0.39 -18.37
C ALA A 321 -33.38 -0.01 -19.82
N ARG A 322 -34.06 0.99 -20.37
CA ARG A 322 -33.78 1.51 -21.71
C ARG A 322 -32.40 2.14 -21.84
N THR A 323 -31.87 2.63 -20.72
CA THR A 323 -30.53 3.22 -20.62
C THR A 323 -29.70 2.36 -19.66
N ARG A 324 -28.88 1.49 -20.24
CA ARG A 324 -27.93 0.66 -19.48
C ARG A 324 -26.54 1.21 -19.64
N GLY A 325 -25.75 1.11 -18.58
CA GLY A 325 -24.37 1.49 -18.60
C GLY A 325 -23.91 2.11 -17.29
N ALA A 326 -22.60 2.03 -17.05
CA ALA A 326 -22.02 2.55 -15.85
C ALA A 326 -22.14 4.08 -15.78
N ARG A 327 -22.55 4.58 -14.61
CA ARG A 327 -22.42 5.98 -14.27
C ARG A 327 -21.04 6.25 -13.70
N GLN A 328 -20.50 7.40 -13.99
CA GLN A 328 -19.30 7.94 -13.36
C GLN A 328 -19.68 8.47 -11.97
N VAL A 329 -19.01 7.97 -10.93
CA VAL A 329 -19.14 8.47 -9.57
C VAL A 329 -17.90 9.26 -9.23
N ILE A 330 -18.07 10.56 -8.98
CA ILE A 330 -16.99 11.47 -8.60
C ILE A 330 -16.78 11.35 -7.09
N ALA A 331 -15.55 11.10 -6.67
CA ALA A 331 -15.19 11.05 -5.26
C ALA A 331 -15.47 12.39 -4.57
N GLY A 332 -16.05 12.33 -3.41
CA GLY A 332 -16.47 13.52 -2.65
C GLY A 332 -16.69 13.19 -1.17
N PRO A 333 -17.23 14.15 -0.40
CA PRO A 333 -17.34 14.07 1.06
C PRO A 333 -18.15 12.89 1.60
N HIS A 334 -18.94 12.24 0.75
CA HIS A 334 -19.73 11.05 1.08
C HIS A 334 -18.93 9.74 1.01
N LEU A 335 -17.71 9.79 0.50
CA LEU A 335 -16.82 8.61 0.42
C LEU A 335 -15.86 8.53 1.61
N PRO A 336 -15.37 7.33 1.96
CA PRO A 336 -14.33 7.17 2.96
C PRO A 336 -13.14 8.12 2.71
N TYR A 337 -12.48 8.54 3.78
CA TYR A 337 -11.37 9.49 3.85
C TYR A 337 -11.73 10.96 3.63
N PHE A 338 -12.71 11.31 2.81
CA PHE A 338 -13.18 12.70 2.68
C PHE A 338 -14.04 13.15 3.88
N ALA A 339 -14.80 12.24 4.47
CA ALA A 339 -15.68 12.55 5.60
C ALA A 339 -14.94 13.00 6.88
N GLY A 340 -13.63 12.79 6.97
CA GLY A 340 -12.81 13.11 8.13
C GLY A 340 -12.42 14.58 8.29
N GLY A 341 -12.92 15.51 7.46
CA GLY A 341 -12.63 16.94 7.60
C GLY A 341 -11.57 17.46 6.64
N TYR A 342 -11.37 16.79 5.51
CA TYR A 342 -10.48 17.27 4.45
C TYR A 342 -10.81 18.72 4.06
N PRO A 343 -9.82 19.64 3.94
CA PRO A 343 -10.08 21.08 3.80
C PRO A 343 -10.92 21.48 2.59
N MET A 344 -10.78 20.74 1.48
CA MET A 344 -11.53 20.97 0.23
C MET A 344 -12.54 19.84 0.01
N GLN A 345 -13.58 19.81 0.81
CA GLN A 345 -14.62 18.77 0.76
C GLN A 345 -15.60 18.96 -0.41
N ALA A 346 -15.09 19.02 -1.62
CA ALA A 346 -15.92 19.09 -2.82
C ALA A 346 -15.64 17.88 -3.73
N PRO A 347 -16.67 17.35 -4.43
CA PRO A 347 -16.47 16.27 -5.38
C PRO A 347 -15.40 16.62 -6.44
N GLY A 348 -14.54 15.65 -6.75
CA GLY A 348 -13.48 15.81 -7.73
C GLY A 348 -12.18 16.45 -7.21
N ASN A 349 -12.11 16.79 -5.92
CA ASN A 349 -10.89 17.29 -5.30
C ASN A 349 -10.20 16.17 -4.52
N GLY A 350 -8.88 16.03 -4.71
CA GLY A 350 -8.05 15.04 -4.01
C GLY A 350 -8.11 13.63 -4.64
N GLY A 351 -7.46 12.70 -3.96
CA GLY A 351 -7.40 11.29 -4.36
C GLY A 351 -6.11 10.89 -5.08
N GLY A 352 -5.10 11.76 -5.13
CA GLY A 352 -3.78 11.46 -5.67
C GLY A 352 -2.90 10.65 -4.71
N ASN A 353 -1.72 10.25 -5.19
CA ASN A 353 -0.79 9.40 -4.43
C ASN A 353 -0.32 10.06 -3.13
N ALA A 354 -0.11 11.37 -3.13
CA ALA A 354 0.34 12.10 -1.94
C ALA A 354 -0.70 12.06 -0.82
N GLU A 355 -1.98 12.23 -1.16
CA GLU A 355 -3.08 12.16 -0.20
C GLU A 355 -3.24 10.75 0.39
N MET A 356 -3.02 9.70 -0.40
CA MET A 356 -3.11 8.32 0.09
C MET A 356 -2.10 8.04 1.21
N PHE A 357 -0.89 8.62 1.17
CA PHE A 357 0.07 8.52 2.27
C PHE A 357 -0.41 9.27 3.52
N VAL A 358 -1.08 10.41 3.37
CA VAL A 358 -1.71 11.11 4.51
C VAL A 358 -2.80 10.24 5.13
N TYR A 359 -3.66 9.64 4.32
CA TYR A 359 -4.71 8.73 4.76
C TYR A 359 -4.15 7.48 5.43
N GLN A 360 -3.05 6.93 4.90
CA GLN A 360 -2.37 5.78 5.49
C GLN A 360 -1.81 6.10 6.88
N CYS A 361 -1.10 7.21 7.01
CA CYS A 361 -0.57 7.67 8.30
C CYS A 361 -1.71 7.96 9.29
N ARG A 362 -2.81 8.60 8.82
CA ARG A 362 -3.98 8.87 9.65
C ARG A 362 -4.63 7.59 10.14
N ALA A 363 -4.93 6.63 9.26
CA ALA A 363 -5.55 5.37 9.63
C ALA A 363 -4.70 4.57 10.64
N PHE A 364 -3.39 4.56 10.46
CA PHE A 364 -2.47 3.92 11.40
C PHE A 364 -2.52 4.57 12.79
N LEU A 365 -2.51 5.92 12.85
CA LEU A 365 -2.58 6.64 14.12
C LEU A 365 -3.97 6.56 14.76
N ASP A 366 -5.06 6.47 13.97
CA ASP A 366 -6.41 6.24 14.49
C ASP A 366 -6.51 4.88 15.20
N GLN A 367 -5.91 3.83 14.64
CA GLN A 367 -5.84 2.51 15.27
C GLN A 367 -5.06 2.55 16.59
N ILE A 368 -3.93 3.26 16.64
CA ILE A 368 -3.12 3.43 17.87
C ILE A 368 -3.89 4.21 18.92
N ALA A 369 -4.53 5.31 18.55
CA ALA A 369 -5.23 6.18 19.48
C ALA A 369 -6.60 5.63 19.92
N GLY A 370 -7.13 4.62 19.24
CA GLY A 370 -8.48 4.10 19.46
C GLY A 370 -9.54 5.18 19.27
N THR A 371 -9.46 5.93 18.16
CA THR A 371 -10.41 7.03 17.90
C THR A 371 -11.82 6.49 17.71
N PRO A 372 -12.87 7.23 18.14
CA PRO A 372 -14.26 6.74 18.07
C PRO A 372 -14.79 6.55 16.64
N ASP A 373 -14.23 7.26 15.68
CA ASP A 373 -14.62 7.21 14.26
C ASP A 373 -13.33 7.11 13.41
N PRO A 374 -12.66 5.93 13.43
CA PRO A 374 -11.40 5.75 12.77
C PRO A 374 -11.58 5.71 11.25
N GLN A 375 -10.50 6.06 10.53
CA GLN A 375 -10.39 5.73 9.11
C GLN A 375 -10.41 4.20 8.93
N PRO A 376 -10.81 3.69 7.75
CA PRO A 376 -10.74 2.26 7.50
C PRO A 376 -9.38 1.67 7.85
N GLU A 377 -9.37 0.50 8.50
CA GLU A 377 -8.15 -0.12 9.01
C GLU A 377 -7.08 -0.33 7.94
N CYS A 378 -5.83 -0.25 8.36
CA CYS A 378 -4.68 -0.59 7.54
C CYS A 378 -4.64 -2.09 7.25
N ALA A 379 -3.92 -2.49 6.21
CA ALA A 379 -3.56 -3.89 6.02
C ALA A 379 -2.73 -4.38 7.21
N SER A 380 -3.06 -5.55 7.74
CA SER A 380 -2.29 -6.22 8.80
C SER A 380 -1.05 -6.91 8.23
N PHE A 381 -0.15 -7.33 9.09
CA PHE A 381 0.96 -8.22 8.71
C PHE A 381 0.45 -9.55 8.15
N ALA A 382 -0.68 -10.06 8.69
CA ALA A 382 -1.30 -11.28 8.18
C ALA A 382 -1.85 -11.11 6.75
N ASP A 383 -2.51 -9.98 6.43
CA ASP A 383 -2.94 -9.68 5.06
C ASP A 383 -1.75 -9.67 4.09
N ALA A 384 -0.66 -9.03 4.50
CA ALA A 384 0.53 -8.93 3.65
C ALA A 384 1.25 -10.27 3.48
N LEU A 385 1.30 -11.11 4.51
CA LEU A 385 1.80 -12.48 4.40
C LEU A 385 0.94 -13.27 3.40
N HIS A 386 -0.39 -13.15 3.46
CA HIS A 386 -1.28 -13.82 2.53
C HIS A 386 -1.03 -13.36 1.07
N THR A 387 -0.91 -12.07 0.83
CA THR A 387 -0.51 -11.54 -0.49
C THR A 387 0.83 -12.11 -0.97
N MET A 388 1.82 -12.25 -0.08
CA MET A 388 3.10 -12.89 -0.40
C MET A 388 2.93 -14.38 -0.74
N ASN A 389 2.05 -15.11 -0.05
CA ASN A 389 1.73 -16.49 -0.34
C ASN A 389 1.02 -16.64 -1.70
N VAL A 390 0.14 -15.70 -2.07
CA VAL A 390 -0.43 -15.64 -3.43
C VAL A 390 0.67 -15.50 -4.49
N ILE A 391 1.64 -14.61 -4.28
CA ILE A 391 2.80 -14.45 -5.18
C ILE A 391 3.58 -15.76 -5.31
N GLN A 392 3.85 -16.46 -4.21
CA GLN A 392 4.54 -17.76 -4.24
C GLN A 392 3.73 -18.83 -5.00
N ALA A 393 2.41 -18.85 -4.81
CA ALA A 393 1.53 -19.76 -5.54
C ALA A 393 1.52 -19.46 -7.06
N VAL A 394 1.59 -18.18 -7.46
CA VAL A 394 1.73 -17.78 -8.88
C VAL A 394 3.06 -18.28 -9.45
N VAL A 395 4.18 -18.14 -8.73
CA VAL A 395 5.48 -18.64 -9.15
C VAL A 395 5.45 -20.18 -9.29
N ALA A 396 4.91 -20.87 -8.29
CA ALA A 396 4.80 -22.33 -8.32
C ALA A 396 3.90 -22.82 -9.47
N SER A 397 2.79 -22.15 -9.74
CA SER A 397 1.91 -22.46 -10.88
C SER A 397 2.65 -22.29 -12.20
N ALA A 398 3.39 -21.20 -12.38
CA ALA A 398 4.17 -20.97 -13.60
C ALA A 398 5.25 -22.04 -13.81
N GLN A 399 5.97 -22.43 -12.77
CA GLN A 399 6.97 -23.51 -12.80
C GLN A 399 6.34 -24.88 -13.09
N ALA A 400 5.09 -25.09 -12.70
CA ALA A 400 4.32 -26.30 -12.98
C ALA A 400 3.51 -26.24 -14.29
N GLY A 401 3.88 -25.35 -15.23
CA GLY A 401 3.22 -25.22 -16.53
C GLY A 401 1.78 -24.70 -16.47
N GLY A 402 1.46 -23.90 -15.46
CA GLY A 402 0.14 -23.31 -15.25
C GLY A 402 -0.81 -24.19 -14.42
N ALA A 403 -0.33 -25.24 -13.77
CA ALA A 403 -1.15 -26.07 -12.89
C ALA A 403 -1.77 -25.23 -11.75
N SER A 404 -2.93 -25.68 -11.25
CA SER A 404 -3.57 -25.05 -10.09
C SER A 404 -2.75 -25.27 -8.83
N VAL A 405 -2.56 -24.21 -8.04
CA VAL A 405 -1.82 -24.21 -6.77
C VAL A 405 -2.68 -23.50 -5.73
N ASP A 406 -2.91 -24.14 -4.59
CA ASP A 406 -3.60 -23.53 -3.45
C ASP A 406 -2.66 -22.53 -2.77
N VAL A 407 -3.24 -21.45 -2.25
CA VAL A 407 -2.52 -20.45 -1.45
C VAL A 407 -2.42 -20.97 -0.02
N ALA A 408 -1.22 -20.90 0.58
CA ALA A 408 -0.92 -21.41 1.92
C ALA A 408 -1.51 -20.53 3.02
#